data_4caa9a8be0db68eb58d92fb6c2d6810e
#
_entry.id   4caa9a8be0db68eb58d92fb6c2d6810e
#
_cell.length_a   1.000
_cell.length_b   1.000
_cell.length_c   1.000
_cell.angle_alpha   90.00
_cell.angle_beta   90.00
_cell.angle_gamma   90.00
#
_symmetry.space_group_name_H-M   'P 1'
#
loop_
_entity.id
_entity.type
_entity.pdbx_description
1 polymer ?
#
loop_
_entity_poly.entity_id
_entity_poly.type
_entity_poly.pdbx_seq_one_letter_code
_entity_poly.pdbx_strand_id
1 'polypeptide(L)'
;QIEFAEALAGLKSFEGEGYGKELGFTARDRVAKMKTYGFVYVSKEAGKDILHITDAGKAIIESRIPEEIFLKQMIKWQYPSYQHKSENQYPTKSFHLRPFILSLKLISALDGMTKAEFAIFAFVTTDERNIDLTIKEISEYRAKRGSITGRTKKLAFDDECLNQKLKSINSSIQSSSFYDMADALTRHLRFTPLFTTRGNRIILSENMRPLAEWIIFQPIIINQEYTDVKKFYSYIGNPNLPITPL
;
A
#
# COMPACT_ATOMS: atom_id res chain seq x y z
N GLN A 1 15.36 -17.40 5.25
CA GLN A 1 15.32 -16.37 4.19
C GLN A 1 16.00 -16.87 2.91
N ILE A 2 17.12 -17.60 3.01
CA ILE A 2 17.83 -18.16 1.85
C ILE A 2 16.97 -19.23 1.18
N GLU A 3 16.43 -20.19 1.92
CA GLU A 3 15.53 -21.24 1.41
C GLU A 3 14.27 -20.68 0.73
N PHE A 4 13.70 -19.60 1.28
CA PHE A 4 12.57 -18.89 0.66
C PHE A 4 12.99 -18.19 -0.64
N ALA A 5 14.18 -17.60 -0.68
CA ALA A 5 14.73 -16.96 -1.86
C ALA A 5 15.02 -18.00 -2.97
N GLU A 6 15.55 -19.16 -2.60
CA GLU A 6 15.80 -20.27 -3.52
C GLU A 6 14.49 -20.85 -4.07
N ALA A 7 13.47 -21.01 -3.21
CA ALA A 7 12.14 -21.44 -3.64
C ALA A 7 11.48 -20.44 -4.60
N LEU A 8 11.65 -19.12 -4.34
CA LEU A 8 11.18 -18.07 -5.27
C LEU A 8 11.94 -18.11 -6.60
N ALA A 9 13.25 -18.29 -6.58
CA ALA A 9 14.07 -18.36 -7.79
C ALA A 9 13.71 -19.56 -8.68
N GLY A 10 13.18 -20.65 -8.09
CA GLY A 10 12.69 -21.82 -8.82
C GLY A 10 11.35 -21.63 -9.54
N LEU A 11 10.64 -20.52 -9.29
CA LEU A 11 9.38 -20.24 -9.98
C LEU A 11 9.65 -19.63 -11.35
N LYS A 12 9.12 -20.22 -12.44
CA LYS A 12 9.25 -19.74 -13.83
C LYS A 12 8.76 -18.29 -14.03
N SER A 13 7.88 -17.79 -13.17
CA SER A 13 7.40 -16.41 -13.18
C SER A 13 8.43 -15.41 -12.63
N PHE A 14 9.60 -15.88 -12.22
CA PHE A 14 10.65 -15.10 -11.56
C PHE A 14 11.86 -14.85 -12.47
N GLU A 15 11.68 -14.91 -13.78
CA GLU A 15 12.69 -14.52 -14.76
C GLU A 15 12.89 -13.01 -14.73
N GLY A 16 13.72 -12.53 -13.79
CA GLY A 16 14.20 -11.15 -13.71
C GLY A 16 15.71 -11.12 -13.65
N GLU A 17 16.34 -10.26 -14.42
CA GLU A 17 17.78 -9.99 -14.35
C GLU A 17 18.14 -9.51 -12.93
N GLY A 18 19.22 -10.05 -12.36
CA GLY A 18 19.82 -9.51 -11.14
C GLY A 18 19.80 -10.36 -9.89
N TYR A 19 19.52 -11.64 -10.00
CA TYR A 19 19.37 -12.52 -8.82
C TYR A 19 20.67 -12.99 -8.13
N GLY A 20 21.85 -12.60 -8.58
CA GLY A 20 23.10 -13.13 -8.02
C GLY A 20 23.30 -12.79 -6.52
N LYS A 21 23.88 -11.62 -6.23
CA LYS A 21 24.24 -11.21 -4.85
C LYS A 21 23.07 -10.61 -4.04
N GLU A 22 21.94 -10.26 -4.68
CA GLU A 22 20.81 -9.57 -4.06
C GLU A 22 19.61 -10.48 -3.70
N LEU A 23 19.76 -11.80 -3.81
CA LEU A 23 18.67 -12.74 -3.53
C LEU A 23 18.07 -12.54 -2.13
N GLY A 24 18.92 -12.29 -1.13
CA GLY A 24 18.48 -12.05 0.24
C GLY A 24 17.76 -10.71 0.43
N PHE A 25 18.09 -9.69 -0.35
CA PHE A 25 17.40 -8.39 -0.30
C PHE A 25 16.00 -8.48 -0.91
N THR A 26 15.88 -9.09 -2.08
CA THR A 26 14.59 -9.30 -2.76
C THR A 26 13.65 -10.17 -1.93
N ALA A 27 14.14 -11.24 -1.30
CA ALA A 27 13.36 -12.08 -0.41
C ALA A 27 12.84 -11.29 0.81
N ARG A 28 13.69 -10.46 1.42
CA ARG A 28 13.29 -9.60 2.55
C ARG A 28 12.21 -8.58 2.17
N ASP A 29 12.33 -7.92 1.02
CA ASP A 29 11.35 -6.95 0.53
C ASP A 29 9.98 -7.62 0.29
N ARG A 30 9.96 -8.81 -0.31
CA ARG A 30 8.72 -9.54 -0.54
C ARG A 30 8.08 -10.04 0.75
N VAL A 31 8.87 -10.59 1.68
CA VAL A 31 8.38 -10.98 3.01
C VAL A 31 7.87 -9.76 3.78
N ALA A 32 8.52 -8.58 3.65
CA ALA A 32 8.04 -7.36 4.28
C ALA A 32 6.63 -6.97 3.82
N LYS A 33 6.35 -7.04 2.52
CA LYS A 33 5.01 -6.77 1.97
C LYS A 33 3.98 -7.79 2.43
N MET A 34 4.33 -9.09 2.40
CA MET A 34 3.45 -10.14 2.91
C MET A 34 3.13 -9.97 4.40
N LYS A 35 4.12 -9.55 5.22
CA LYS A 35 3.90 -9.20 6.62
C LYS A 35 2.97 -8.00 6.77
N THR A 36 3.16 -6.96 5.97
CA THR A 36 2.34 -5.74 6.00
C THR A 36 0.86 -6.05 5.79
N TYR A 37 0.55 -6.99 4.90
CA TYR A 37 -0.83 -7.43 4.62
C TYR A 37 -1.31 -8.57 5.52
N GLY A 38 -0.47 -9.03 6.45
CA GLY A 38 -0.86 -10.07 7.40
C GLY A 38 -0.92 -11.48 6.85
N PHE A 39 -0.34 -11.76 5.68
CA PHE A 39 -0.28 -13.12 5.13
C PHE A 39 0.75 -14.00 5.82
N VAL A 40 1.80 -13.38 6.36
CA VAL A 40 2.84 -14.08 7.09
C VAL A 40 3.32 -13.24 8.27
N TYR A 41 3.95 -13.91 9.25
CA TYR A 41 4.72 -13.23 10.30
C TYR A 41 6.01 -13.98 10.58
N VAL A 42 6.94 -13.32 11.26
CA VAL A 42 8.22 -13.90 11.66
C VAL A 42 8.30 -13.94 13.18
N SER A 43 8.58 -15.11 13.74
CA SER A 43 8.95 -15.28 15.15
C SER A 43 10.45 -15.58 15.27
N LYS A 44 10.98 -15.40 16.48
CA LYS A 44 12.33 -15.88 16.83
C LYS A 44 12.21 -17.13 17.67
N GLU A 45 12.79 -18.24 17.18
CA GLU A 45 12.84 -19.52 17.87
C GLU A 45 14.29 -20.00 17.90
N ALA A 46 14.81 -20.24 19.08
CA ALA A 46 16.22 -20.64 19.30
C ALA A 46 17.24 -19.74 18.54
N GLY A 47 16.97 -18.42 18.49
CA GLY A 47 17.82 -17.43 17.82
C GLY A 47 17.69 -17.38 16.29
N LYS A 48 16.83 -18.20 15.68
CA LYS A 48 16.54 -18.19 14.23
C LYS A 48 15.22 -17.51 13.95
N ASP A 49 15.16 -16.81 12.82
CA ASP A 49 13.92 -16.24 12.30
C ASP A 49 13.11 -17.33 11.59
N ILE A 50 11.92 -17.62 12.09
CA ILE A 50 10.97 -18.59 11.52
C ILE A 50 9.82 -17.83 10.87
N LEU A 51 9.55 -18.13 9.60
CA LEU A 51 8.43 -17.59 8.85
C LEU A 51 7.19 -18.45 9.05
N HIS A 52 6.10 -17.84 9.47
CA HIS A 52 4.82 -18.49 9.67
C HIS A 52 3.79 -17.94 8.68
N ILE A 53 2.97 -18.83 8.11
CA ILE A 53 1.83 -18.46 7.28
C ILE A 53 0.62 -18.29 8.20
N THR A 54 -0.09 -17.15 8.07
CA THR A 54 -1.34 -16.89 8.81
C THR A 54 -2.54 -17.58 8.17
N ASP A 55 -3.69 -17.54 8.82
CA ASP A 55 -4.93 -18.06 8.22
C ASP A 55 -5.32 -17.26 6.96
N ALA A 56 -5.08 -15.94 6.92
CA ALA A 56 -5.24 -15.15 5.71
C ALA A 56 -4.25 -15.57 4.61
N GLY A 57 -3.01 -15.92 4.98
CA GLY A 57 -2.01 -16.45 4.06
C GLY A 57 -2.40 -17.81 3.47
N LYS A 58 -3.00 -18.68 4.26
CA LYS A 58 -3.56 -19.96 3.76
C LYS A 58 -4.77 -19.70 2.87
N ALA A 59 -5.70 -18.87 3.35
CA ALA A 59 -6.93 -18.57 2.63
C ALA A 59 -6.69 -17.98 1.23
N ILE A 60 -5.70 -17.09 1.05
CA ILE A 60 -5.42 -16.52 -0.27
C ILE A 60 -4.84 -17.54 -1.26
N ILE A 61 -4.12 -18.55 -0.77
CA ILE A 61 -3.56 -19.64 -1.59
C ILE A 61 -4.66 -20.63 -1.99
N GLU A 62 -5.59 -20.92 -1.09
CA GLU A 62 -6.63 -21.94 -1.26
C GLU A 62 -7.91 -21.38 -1.89
N SER A 63 -8.11 -20.05 -1.88
CA SER A 63 -9.32 -19.39 -2.36
C SER A 63 -9.45 -19.48 -3.88
N ARG A 64 -10.68 -19.66 -4.35
CA ARG A 64 -11.05 -19.48 -5.76
C ARG A 64 -11.20 -18.00 -6.14
N ILE A 65 -11.32 -17.11 -5.13
CA ILE A 65 -11.50 -15.66 -5.29
C ILE A 65 -10.46 -14.96 -4.38
N PRO A 66 -9.15 -15.05 -4.70
CA PRO A 66 -8.10 -14.47 -3.88
C PRO A 66 -8.20 -12.93 -3.78
N GLU A 67 -8.87 -12.28 -4.73
CA GLU A 67 -9.09 -10.84 -4.76
C GLU A 67 -9.92 -10.34 -3.56
N GLU A 68 -10.89 -11.13 -3.11
CA GLU A 68 -11.71 -10.79 -1.93
C GLU A 68 -10.88 -10.90 -0.64
N ILE A 69 -10.09 -11.95 -0.51
CA ILE A 69 -9.19 -12.11 0.64
C ILE A 69 -8.19 -10.96 0.67
N PHE A 70 -7.63 -10.62 -0.49
CA PHE A 70 -6.67 -9.52 -0.61
C PHE A 70 -7.31 -8.18 -0.25
N LEU A 71 -8.54 -7.91 -0.71
CA LEU A 71 -9.29 -6.70 -0.36
C LEU A 71 -9.46 -6.56 1.16
N LYS A 72 -9.86 -7.62 1.86
CA LYS A 72 -10.00 -7.62 3.32
C LYS A 72 -8.69 -7.29 4.02
N GLN A 73 -7.57 -7.80 3.51
CA GLN A 73 -6.24 -7.51 4.05
C GLN A 73 -5.84 -6.05 3.78
N MET A 74 -6.12 -5.52 2.58
CA MET A 74 -5.87 -4.12 2.25
C MET A 74 -6.67 -3.15 3.15
N ILE A 75 -7.92 -3.47 3.48
CA ILE A 75 -8.75 -2.66 4.41
C ILE A 75 -8.11 -2.57 5.80
N LYS A 76 -7.43 -3.62 6.26
CA LYS A 76 -6.76 -3.67 7.56
C LYS A 76 -5.39 -3.00 7.60
N TRP A 77 -4.83 -2.67 6.43
CA TRP A 77 -3.53 -2.02 6.37
C TRP A 77 -3.58 -0.61 6.96
N GLN A 78 -2.80 -0.40 8.03
CA GLN A 78 -2.80 0.85 8.77
C GLN A 78 -1.42 1.22 9.31
N TYR A 79 -1.24 2.50 9.60
CA TYR A 79 -0.13 3.06 10.37
C TYR A 79 -0.67 3.91 11.54
N PRO A 80 -0.11 3.79 12.75
CA PRO A 80 0.97 2.89 13.13
C PRO A 80 0.56 1.42 13.09
N SER A 81 1.56 0.53 12.91
CA SER A 81 1.36 -0.92 12.98
C SER A 81 2.50 -1.58 13.75
N TYR A 82 2.25 -2.77 14.30
CA TYR A 82 3.28 -3.53 15.02
C TYR A 82 4.55 -3.75 14.20
N GLN A 83 4.43 -3.88 12.88
CA GLN A 83 5.55 -4.20 11.99
C GLN A 83 6.46 -3.00 11.68
N HIS A 84 5.97 -1.79 11.83
CA HIS A 84 6.67 -0.56 11.50
C HIS A 84 7.13 0.16 12.77
N LYS A 85 7.77 -0.59 13.68
CA LYS A 85 8.27 -0.06 14.96
C LYS A 85 9.60 0.66 14.84
N SER A 86 10.40 0.37 13.81
CA SER A 86 11.70 1.03 13.62
C SER A 86 11.52 2.38 12.94
N GLU A 87 11.92 3.43 13.61
CA GLU A 87 11.71 4.82 13.22
C GLU A 87 12.82 5.41 12.35
N ASN A 88 13.75 4.58 11.85
CA ASN A 88 15.00 5.08 11.28
C ASN A 88 14.83 5.92 10.01
N GLN A 89 13.72 5.79 9.27
CA GLN A 89 13.49 6.59 8.04
C GLN A 89 12.09 7.20 7.96
N TYR A 90 11.11 6.67 8.69
CA TYR A 90 9.73 7.11 8.66
C TYR A 90 9.10 6.97 10.04
N PRO A 91 8.83 8.07 10.75
CA PRO A 91 8.25 8.04 12.10
C PRO A 91 6.78 7.66 12.06
N THR A 92 6.49 6.38 11.71
CA THR A 92 5.10 5.89 11.54
C THR A 92 4.26 5.91 12.80
N LYS A 93 4.88 6.13 13.97
CA LYS A 93 4.15 6.28 15.24
C LYS A 93 3.24 7.50 15.29
N SER A 94 3.65 8.57 14.59
CA SER A 94 2.85 9.81 14.49
C SER A 94 1.80 9.75 13.40
N PHE A 95 1.79 8.68 12.58
CA PHE A 95 0.83 8.56 11.50
C PHE A 95 -0.56 8.19 12.03
N HIS A 96 -1.56 8.67 11.34
CA HIS A 96 -2.96 8.32 11.54
C HIS A 96 -3.55 7.99 10.18
N LEU A 97 -3.19 6.80 9.66
CA LEU A 97 -3.31 6.51 8.25
C LEU A 97 -3.71 5.07 7.99
N ARG A 98 -4.70 4.89 7.15
CA ARG A 98 -5.03 3.64 6.46
C ARG A 98 -4.79 3.86 4.96
N PRO A 99 -3.64 3.44 4.40
CA PRO A 99 -3.25 3.81 3.04
C PRO A 99 -4.24 3.39 1.96
N PHE A 100 -4.86 2.21 2.12
CA PHE A 100 -5.88 1.74 1.19
C PHE A 100 -7.16 2.59 1.26
N ILE A 101 -7.62 2.90 2.47
CA ILE A 101 -8.82 3.72 2.68
C ILE A 101 -8.60 5.16 2.19
N LEU A 102 -7.43 5.74 2.46
CA LEU A 102 -7.06 7.03 1.91
C LEU A 102 -7.12 7.01 0.37
N SER A 103 -6.52 5.99 -0.25
CA SER A 103 -6.52 5.83 -1.71
C SER A 103 -7.95 5.71 -2.25
N LEU A 104 -8.80 4.91 -1.60
CA LEU A 104 -10.20 4.74 -1.98
C LEU A 104 -10.98 6.05 -1.90
N LYS A 105 -10.82 6.80 -0.81
CA LYS A 105 -11.45 8.11 -0.63
C LYS A 105 -11.00 9.12 -1.70
N LEU A 106 -9.69 9.19 -1.97
CA LEU A 106 -9.14 10.09 -2.99
C LEU A 106 -9.62 9.73 -4.39
N ILE A 107 -9.61 8.44 -4.75
CA ILE A 107 -10.12 7.96 -6.04
C ILE A 107 -11.59 8.29 -6.21
N SER A 108 -12.39 8.08 -5.16
CA SER A 108 -13.83 8.35 -5.18
C SER A 108 -14.13 9.83 -5.34
N ALA A 109 -13.44 10.70 -4.57
CA ALA A 109 -13.67 12.14 -4.60
C ALA A 109 -13.18 12.83 -5.89
N LEU A 110 -12.15 12.28 -6.54
CA LEU A 110 -11.44 12.91 -7.66
C LEU A 110 -11.73 12.27 -9.02
N ASP A 111 -12.68 11.34 -9.09
CA ASP A 111 -12.98 10.51 -10.28
C ASP A 111 -11.71 9.87 -10.86
N GLY A 112 -10.95 9.26 -9.96
CA GLY A 112 -9.73 8.53 -10.27
C GLY A 112 -8.44 9.29 -10.02
N MET A 113 -7.34 8.53 -9.91
CA MET A 113 -5.99 9.04 -9.66
C MET A 113 -4.98 8.43 -10.62
N THR A 114 -3.99 9.23 -10.98
CA THR A 114 -2.83 8.79 -11.76
C THR A 114 -1.72 8.30 -10.82
N LYS A 115 -0.75 7.53 -11.36
CA LYS A 115 0.45 7.11 -10.64
C LYS A 115 1.24 8.31 -10.07
N ALA A 116 1.37 9.40 -10.82
CA ALA A 116 2.05 10.61 -10.34
C ALA A 116 1.32 11.24 -9.14
N GLU A 117 0.00 11.31 -9.18
CA GLU A 117 -0.79 11.84 -8.05
C GLU A 117 -0.65 10.98 -6.79
N PHE A 118 -0.58 9.66 -6.92
CA PHE A 118 -0.26 8.79 -5.78
C PHE A 118 1.11 9.09 -5.21
N ALA A 119 2.15 9.22 -6.07
CA ALA A 119 3.51 9.50 -5.63
C ALA A 119 3.62 10.85 -4.92
N ILE A 120 3.00 11.90 -5.49
CA ILE A 120 3.14 13.30 -5.02
C ILE A 120 2.29 13.56 -3.77
N PHE A 121 1.10 12.95 -3.64
CA PHE A 121 0.14 13.34 -2.61
C PHE A 121 -0.20 12.20 -1.65
N ALA A 122 -0.59 11.00 -2.15
CA ALA A 122 -1.05 9.95 -1.27
C ALA A 122 0.06 9.41 -0.36
N PHE A 123 1.28 9.24 -0.90
CA PHE A 123 2.42 8.72 -0.12
C PHE A 123 3.07 9.74 0.82
N VAL A 124 2.79 11.02 0.68
CA VAL A 124 3.27 12.06 1.63
C VAL A 124 2.21 12.41 2.67
N THR A 125 0.97 11.94 2.52
CA THR A 125 -0.09 12.11 3.52
C THR A 125 0.16 11.16 4.68
N THR A 126 0.29 11.70 5.88
CA THR A 126 0.54 10.94 7.12
C THR A 126 -0.69 10.84 8.02
N ASP A 127 -1.71 11.62 7.73
CA ASP A 127 -2.96 11.69 8.50
C ASP A 127 -4.16 11.75 7.54
N GLU A 128 -4.98 10.70 7.55
CA GLU A 128 -6.16 10.62 6.66
C GLU A 128 -7.29 11.59 7.02
N ARG A 129 -7.21 12.25 8.18
CA ARG A 129 -8.16 13.30 8.58
C ARG A 129 -7.98 14.58 7.76
N ASN A 130 -6.80 14.76 7.16
CA ASN A 130 -6.46 15.90 6.31
C ASN A 130 -6.84 15.67 4.83
N ILE A 131 -7.74 14.73 4.56
CA ILE A 131 -8.07 14.34 3.18
C ILE A 131 -8.61 15.50 2.33
N ASP A 132 -9.42 16.39 2.91
CA ASP A 132 -9.99 17.55 2.17
C ASP A 132 -8.89 18.47 1.68
N LEU A 133 -7.85 18.69 2.49
CA LEU A 133 -6.67 19.44 2.06
C LEU A 133 -5.95 18.73 0.92
N THR A 134 -5.76 17.42 1.02
CA THR A 134 -5.12 16.63 -0.03
C THR A 134 -5.92 16.67 -1.35
N ILE A 135 -7.25 16.58 -1.29
CA ILE A 135 -8.14 16.72 -2.47
C ILE A 135 -7.96 18.11 -3.12
N LYS A 136 -7.95 19.15 -2.32
CA LYS A 136 -7.73 20.53 -2.80
C LYS A 136 -6.39 20.67 -3.51
N GLU A 137 -5.31 20.20 -2.88
CA GLU A 137 -3.97 20.23 -3.46
C GLU A 137 -3.87 19.46 -4.79
N ILE A 138 -4.48 18.29 -4.88
CA ILE A 138 -4.53 17.53 -6.13
C ILE A 138 -5.31 18.28 -7.21
N SER A 139 -6.41 18.94 -6.85
CA SER A 139 -7.21 19.72 -7.79
C SER A 139 -6.42 20.92 -8.34
N GLU A 140 -5.69 21.64 -7.48
CA GLU A 140 -4.81 22.74 -7.88
C GLU A 140 -3.65 22.24 -8.76
N TYR A 141 -3.03 21.12 -8.40
CA TYR A 141 -2.00 20.47 -9.21
C TYR A 141 -2.53 20.11 -10.61
N ARG A 142 -3.73 19.52 -10.69
CA ARG A 142 -4.37 19.15 -11.97
C ARG A 142 -4.60 20.37 -12.86
N ALA A 143 -5.07 21.47 -12.28
CA ALA A 143 -5.28 22.71 -13.00
C ALA A 143 -3.96 23.27 -13.57
N LYS A 144 -2.92 23.36 -12.74
CA LYS A 144 -1.60 23.83 -13.17
C LYS A 144 -0.98 22.89 -14.23
N ARG A 145 -1.01 21.58 -13.99
CA ARG A 145 -0.47 20.58 -14.92
C ARG A 145 -1.22 20.59 -16.25
N GLY A 146 -2.53 20.87 -16.23
CA GLY A 146 -3.38 20.98 -17.41
C GLY A 146 -2.95 22.11 -18.32
N SER A 147 -2.49 23.25 -17.78
CA SER A 147 -2.02 24.41 -18.56
C SER A 147 -0.63 24.19 -19.20
N ILE A 148 0.13 23.18 -18.78
CA ILE A 148 1.45 22.90 -19.32
C ILE A 148 1.32 22.13 -20.63
N THR A 149 2.00 22.61 -21.69
CA THR A 149 2.06 21.94 -22.99
C THR A 149 3.32 21.10 -23.12
N GLY A 150 3.18 19.87 -23.62
CA GLY A 150 4.28 18.95 -23.87
C GLY A 150 4.56 17.99 -22.71
N ARG A 151 4.83 16.72 -23.09
CA ARG A 151 5.02 15.61 -22.13
C ARG A 151 6.21 15.84 -21.19
N THR A 152 7.34 16.23 -21.75
CA THR A 152 8.59 16.44 -20.96
C THR A 152 8.40 17.52 -19.89
N LYS A 153 7.75 18.64 -20.25
CA LYS A 153 7.46 19.72 -19.27
C LYS A 153 6.50 19.27 -18.18
N LYS A 154 5.50 18.45 -18.52
CA LYS A 154 4.59 17.86 -17.52
C LYS A 154 5.32 16.94 -16.55
N LEU A 155 6.23 16.10 -17.04
CA LEU A 155 7.02 15.23 -16.17
C LEU A 155 7.96 16.04 -15.26
N ALA A 156 8.63 17.06 -15.78
CA ALA A 156 9.47 17.95 -14.98
C ALA A 156 8.66 18.67 -13.88
N PHE A 157 7.43 19.10 -14.18
CA PHE A 157 6.53 19.69 -13.19
C PHE A 157 6.10 18.66 -12.12
N ASP A 158 5.81 17.41 -12.52
CA ASP A 158 5.48 16.33 -11.60
C ASP A 158 6.62 16.09 -10.60
N ASP A 159 7.87 16.02 -11.12
CA ASP A 159 9.07 15.82 -10.31
C ASP A 159 9.34 17.03 -9.38
N GLU A 160 9.14 18.25 -9.86
CA GLU A 160 9.27 19.45 -9.03
C GLU A 160 8.28 19.43 -7.88
N CYS A 161 7.00 19.13 -8.15
CA CYS A 161 5.96 19.03 -7.12
C CYS A 161 6.31 17.97 -6.07
N LEU A 162 6.76 16.78 -6.50
CA LEU A 162 7.18 15.72 -5.59
C LEU A 162 8.35 16.17 -4.72
N ASN A 163 9.40 16.76 -5.32
CA ASN A 163 10.56 17.24 -4.58
C ASN A 163 10.21 18.33 -3.55
N GLN A 164 9.29 19.22 -3.88
CA GLN A 164 8.78 20.23 -2.93
C GLN A 164 8.06 19.57 -1.74
N LYS A 165 7.20 18.57 -2.00
CA LYS A 165 6.52 17.80 -0.95
C LYS A 165 7.51 17.04 -0.06
N LEU A 166 8.51 16.37 -0.64
CA LEU A 166 9.54 15.65 0.12
C LEU A 166 10.36 16.56 1.03
N LYS A 167 10.69 17.76 0.56
CA LYS A 167 11.35 18.78 1.40
C LYS A 167 10.46 19.21 2.57
N SER A 168 9.16 19.38 2.35
CA SER A 168 8.24 19.82 3.42
C SER A 168 8.08 18.80 4.55
N ILE A 169 8.30 17.51 4.28
CA ILE A 169 8.24 16.44 5.28
C ILE A 169 9.64 15.98 5.75
N ASN A 170 10.69 16.70 5.38
CA ASN A 170 12.10 16.35 5.69
C ASN A 170 12.47 14.92 5.32
N SER A 171 11.93 14.40 4.20
CA SER A 171 12.22 13.05 3.74
C SER A 171 13.61 12.95 3.13
N SER A 172 14.38 11.96 3.57
CA SER A 172 15.66 11.57 2.95
C SER A 172 15.49 10.56 1.81
N ILE A 173 14.27 10.11 1.55
CA ILE A 173 13.96 9.11 0.52
C ILE A 173 14.00 9.78 -0.85
N GLN A 174 14.61 9.11 -1.83
CA GLN A 174 14.69 9.61 -3.21
C GLN A 174 13.30 9.63 -3.87
N SER A 175 13.06 10.62 -4.71
CA SER A 175 11.78 10.78 -5.43
C SER A 175 11.41 9.57 -6.30
N SER A 176 12.41 8.90 -6.92
CA SER A 176 12.20 7.67 -7.69
C SER A 176 11.50 6.57 -6.87
N SER A 177 11.85 6.43 -5.59
CA SER A 177 11.23 5.43 -4.71
C SER A 177 9.71 5.67 -4.51
N PHE A 178 9.27 6.93 -4.55
CA PHE A 178 7.84 7.25 -4.45
C PHE A 178 7.07 6.82 -5.72
N TYR A 179 7.68 6.95 -6.89
CA TYR A 179 7.09 6.43 -8.13
C TYR A 179 7.03 4.90 -8.15
N ASP A 180 8.04 4.22 -7.60
CA ASP A 180 8.06 2.76 -7.48
C ASP A 180 7.00 2.27 -6.48
N MET A 181 6.86 2.96 -5.34
CA MET A 181 5.78 2.68 -4.37
C MET A 181 4.41 2.91 -4.99
N ALA A 182 4.23 4.00 -5.75
CA ALA A 182 2.97 4.29 -6.45
C ALA A 182 2.64 3.24 -7.50
N ASP A 183 3.65 2.75 -8.24
CA ASP A 183 3.47 1.65 -9.18
C ASP A 183 3.05 0.35 -8.48
N ALA A 184 3.70 0.00 -7.39
CA ALA A 184 3.32 -1.15 -6.58
C ALA A 184 1.89 -1.02 -6.04
N LEU A 185 1.53 0.13 -5.46
CA LEU A 185 0.18 0.38 -4.95
C LEU A 185 -0.87 0.27 -6.06
N THR A 186 -0.64 0.87 -7.22
CA THR A 186 -1.61 0.82 -8.33
C THR A 186 -1.82 -0.60 -8.86
N ARG A 187 -0.81 -1.46 -8.79
CA ARG A 187 -0.96 -2.91 -9.07
C ARG A 187 -1.81 -3.60 -8.00
N HIS A 188 -1.57 -3.29 -6.73
CA HIS A 188 -2.37 -3.86 -5.63
C HIS A 188 -3.82 -3.40 -5.69
N LEU A 189 -4.09 -2.12 -5.97
CA LEU A 189 -5.45 -1.62 -6.14
C LEU A 189 -6.19 -2.37 -7.25
N ARG A 190 -5.55 -2.56 -8.42
CA ARG A 190 -6.14 -3.29 -9.55
C ARG A 190 -6.36 -4.79 -9.29
N PHE A 191 -5.66 -5.37 -8.34
CA PHE A 191 -5.90 -6.75 -7.93
C PHE A 191 -7.17 -6.89 -7.09
N THR A 192 -7.68 -5.81 -6.49
CA THR A 192 -8.96 -5.83 -5.79
C THR A 192 -10.12 -5.63 -6.78
N PRO A 193 -11.33 -6.13 -6.49
CA PRO A 193 -12.50 -5.96 -7.37
C PRO A 193 -13.00 -4.52 -7.44
N LEU A 194 -12.56 -3.64 -6.51
CA LEU A 194 -13.04 -2.27 -6.39
C LEU A 194 -12.62 -1.35 -7.56
N PHE A 195 -11.48 -1.65 -8.21
CA PHE A 195 -10.87 -0.69 -9.11
C PHE A 195 -10.68 -1.23 -10.52
N THR A 196 -10.80 -0.32 -11.46
CA THR A 196 -10.45 -0.53 -12.87
C THR A 196 -9.57 0.62 -13.37
N THR A 197 -9.24 0.61 -14.64
CA THR A 197 -8.42 1.66 -15.27
C THR A 197 -9.18 2.37 -16.37
N ARG A 198 -9.04 3.71 -16.41
CA ARG A 198 -9.49 4.55 -17.52
C ARG A 198 -8.31 5.44 -17.98
N GLY A 199 -7.72 5.08 -19.12
CA GLY A 199 -6.48 5.69 -19.57
C GLY A 199 -5.33 5.41 -18.59
N ASN A 200 -4.72 6.44 -18.04
CA ASN A 200 -3.65 6.36 -17.06
C ASN A 200 -4.12 6.54 -15.60
N ARG A 201 -5.43 6.50 -15.36
CA ARG A 201 -6.03 6.64 -14.03
C ARG A 201 -6.55 5.32 -13.52
N ILE A 202 -6.39 5.10 -12.22
CA ILE A 202 -7.14 4.12 -11.45
C ILE A 202 -8.46 4.78 -11.07
N ILE A 203 -9.57 4.16 -11.39
CA ILE A 203 -10.93 4.63 -11.09
C ILE A 203 -11.68 3.57 -10.30
N LEU A 204 -12.70 3.98 -9.57
CA LEU A 204 -13.64 3.07 -8.91
C LEU A 204 -14.51 2.36 -9.96
N SER A 205 -14.67 1.05 -9.83
CA SER A 205 -15.62 0.27 -10.63
C SER A 205 -17.05 0.63 -10.23
N GLU A 206 -17.89 0.94 -11.20
CA GLU A 206 -19.23 1.48 -10.93
C GLU A 206 -20.11 0.52 -10.12
N ASN A 207 -20.07 -0.77 -10.47
CA ASN A 207 -20.78 -1.83 -9.75
C ASN A 207 -20.28 -2.08 -8.32
N MET A 208 -19.09 -1.57 -7.97
CA MET A 208 -18.50 -1.70 -6.64
C MET A 208 -18.67 -0.45 -5.77
N ARG A 209 -19.37 0.57 -6.28
CA ARG A 209 -19.60 1.82 -5.54
C ARG A 209 -20.25 1.60 -4.16
N PRO A 210 -21.31 0.77 -4.01
CA PRO A 210 -21.92 0.54 -2.71
C PRO A 210 -20.94 -0.09 -1.68
N LEU A 211 -20.10 -1.03 -2.13
CA LEU A 211 -19.08 -1.64 -1.29
C LEU A 211 -18.01 -0.62 -0.91
N ALA A 212 -17.57 0.22 -1.85
CA ALA A 212 -16.58 1.27 -1.60
C ALA A 212 -17.09 2.27 -0.57
N GLU A 213 -18.34 2.71 -0.67
CA GLU A 213 -18.97 3.60 0.30
C GLU A 213 -19.04 2.94 1.69
N TRP A 214 -19.48 1.69 1.76
CA TRP A 214 -19.47 0.96 3.01
C TRP A 214 -18.07 0.93 3.66
N ILE A 215 -17.01 0.62 2.87
CA ILE A 215 -15.63 0.58 3.36
C ILE A 215 -15.19 1.97 3.87
N ILE A 216 -15.51 3.04 3.16
CA ILE A 216 -15.15 4.42 3.52
C ILE A 216 -15.76 4.82 4.87
N PHE A 217 -16.99 4.40 5.14
CA PHE A 217 -17.71 4.72 6.38
C PHE A 217 -17.33 3.84 7.57
N GLN A 218 -16.50 2.80 7.39
CA GLN A 218 -16.03 2.02 8.54
C GLN A 218 -15.25 2.90 9.51
N PRO A 219 -15.49 2.74 10.83
CA PRO A 219 -14.78 3.54 11.83
C PRO A 219 -13.27 3.33 11.70
N ILE A 220 -12.53 4.39 11.99
CA ILE A 220 -11.07 4.33 12.02
C ILE A 220 -10.67 3.49 13.23
N ILE A 221 -10.23 2.26 12.98
CA ILE A 221 -9.63 1.40 14.00
C ILE A 221 -8.11 1.53 13.88
N ILE A 222 -7.59 2.72 14.16
CA ILE A 222 -6.15 2.88 14.39
C ILE A 222 -5.93 2.57 15.87
N ASN A 223 -5.72 1.31 16.16
CA ASN A 223 -5.41 0.89 17.51
C ASN A 223 -3.90 1.03 17.74
N GLN A 224 -3.51 2.05 18.48
CA GLN A 224 -2.12 2.25 18.93
C GLN A 224 -1.66 1.17 19.91
N GLU A 225 -2.59 0.42 20.50
CA GLU A 225 -2.31 -0.60 21.51
C GLU A 225 -1.88 -1.95 20.95
N TYR A 226 -1.70 -2.12 19.63
CA TYR A 226 -1.10 -3.34 19.08
C TYR A 226 0.39 -3.48 19.46
N THR A 227 0.66 -3.37 20.75
CA THR A 227 1.96 -3.72 21.33
C THR A 227 2.11 -5.23 21.50
N ASP A 228 1.01 -5.95 21.63
CA ASP A 228 0.95 -7.40 21.71
C ASP A 228 0.97 -8.01 20.29
N VAL A 229 2.08 -8.68 19.99
CA VAL A 229 2.30 -9.34 18.71
C VAL A 229 1.22 -10.38 18.38
N LYS A 230 0.75 -11.12 19.39
CA LYS A 230 -0.27 -12.16 19.19
C LYS A 230 -1.62 -11.54 18.81
N LYS A 231 -2.03 -10.50 19.51
CA LYS A 231 -3.27 -9.77 19.21
C LYS A 231 -3.21 -9.12 17.83
N PHE A 232 -2.06 -8.53 17.48
CA PHE A 232 -1.87 -7.94 16.15
C PHE A 232 -2.04 -8.99 15.05
N TYR A 233 -1.36 -10.13 15.13
CA TYR A 233 -1.44 -11.15 14.10
C TYR A 233 -2.76 -11.92 14.10
N SER A 234 -3.44 -12.07 15.26
CA SER A 234 -4.79 -12.64 15.28
C SER A 234 -5.83 -11.75 14.59
N TYR A 235 -5.62 -10.43 14.56
CA TYR A 235 -6.46 -9.51 13.80
C TYR A 235 -6.05 -9.45 12.33
N ILE A 236 -4.78 -9.08 12.05
CA ILE A 236 -4.35 -8.84 10.66
C ILE A 236 -4.33 -10.14 9.84
N GLY A 237 -4.00 -11.27 10.47
CA GLY A 237 -3.94 -12.58 9.82
C GLY A 237 -5.28 -13.32 9.70
N ASN A 238 -6.42 -12.70 10.10
CA ASN A 238 -7.73 -13.31 10.02
C ASN A 238 -8.42 -12.99 8.69
N PRO A 239 -8.69 -13.98 7.81
CA PRO A 239 -9.31 -13.74 6.51
C PRO A 239 -10.80 -13.36 6.60
N ASN A 240 -11.44 -13.58 7.74
CA ASN A 240 -12.85 -13.29 7.95
C ASN A 240 -13.12 -11.86 8.40
N LEU A 241 -12.08 -11.08 8.68
CA LEU A 241 -12.18 -9.68 9.07
C LEU A 241 -11.66 -8.75 7.99
N PRO A 242 -12.24 -7.54 7.84
CA PRO A 242 -13.54 -7.17 8.37
C PRO A 242 -14.67 -7.99 7.76
N ILE A 243 -15.79 -8.08 8.45
CA ILE A 243 -17.01 -8.66 7.88
C ILE A 243 -17.51 -7.67 6.81
N THR A 244 -17.45 -8.06 5.56
CA THR A 244 -17.91 -7.25 4.43
C THR A 244 -19.35 -7.64 4.06
N PRO A 245 -20.15 -6.72 3.46
CA PRO A 245 -21.51 -7.01 3.00
C PRO A 245 -21.56 -7.79 1.68
N LEU A 246 -20.51 -8.56 1.37
CA LEU A 246 -20.42 -9.40 0.17
C LEU A 246 -21.02 -10.77 0.44
#